data_625d38ef6586427bf280f7fa724708ef
#
_entry.id   625d38ef6586427bf280f7fa724708ef
#
_cell.length_a   1.000
_cell.length_b   1.000
_cell.length_c   1.000
_cell.angle_alpha   90.00
_cell.angle_beta   90.00
_cell.angle_gamma   90.00
#
_symmetry.space_group_name_H-M   'P 1'
#
loop_
_entity.id
_entity.type
_entity.pdbx_description
1 polymer ?
#
loop_
_entity_poly.entity_id
_entity_poly.type
_entity_poly.pdbx_seq_one_letter_code
_entity_poly.pdbx_strand_id
1 'polypeptide(L)'
;MKTEKLIYRLRKIIAYICDMLFNQIIGQEHIKNHLLASAKNGRIPHAQLFIGKEGSGTLPIAIAYAQFLLSHFSDNPEASELKVGKLQHPDLHFAFPVTTNDSVKKHPVSNLFLSEWRDFVKNQPYGSLFNWLQSIGVENKQGMIGVDEALEVVKKLQLKSYEGGFKVMIIWMAEKMNTAAANKLLKLIEEPPEKTIFLLITENEDQIINTIRSRCQALHFPVLSEQDIAMSLVARENSSESEALKIATQAEGNYNKAVHLLHQDSNDLIFEEWFITWIRAAFKAKGNAAVIQDLVVWSETIAKSGRETQKQFLAYCLQFFRQALLLNYKSPELVFLEIKTPKFNLQNFAPFVHSENILAIEKELNDALYHIERNGNAKIILLDLSMKLTRFLHKKEKTI
;
A
#
# COMPACT_ATOMS: atom_id res chain seq x y z
N MET A 1 -18.97 -46.01 -2.84
CA MET A 1 -19.78 -45.53 -1.72
C MET A 1 -18.99 -44.97 -0.54
N LYS A 2 -18.06 -45.72 0.11
CA LYS A 2 -17.25 -45.16 1.23
C LYS A 2 -16.29 -44.08 0.75
N THR A 3 -15.67 -44.24 -0.40
CA THR A 3 -14.73 -43.27 -1.02
C THR A 3 -15.44 -41.98 -1.47
N GLU A 4 -16.63 -42.07 -2.01
CA GLU A 4 -17.43 -40.92 -2.44
C GLU A 4 -17.93 -40.06 -1.25
N LYS A 5 -18.35 -40.74 -0.16
CA LYS A 5 -18.71 -40.05 1.10
C LYS A 5 -17.51 -39.38 1.76
N LEU A 6 -16.32 -39.94 1.65
CA LEU A 6 -15.09 -39.36 2.17
C LEU A 6 -14.69 -38.13 1.33
N ILE A 7 -14.75 -38.24 -0.01
CA ILE A 7 -14.49 -37.12 -0.94
C ILE A 7 -15.52 -35.99 -0.74
N TYR A 8 -16.79 -36.32 -0.52
CA TYR A 8 -17.81 -35.31 -0.25
C TYR A 8 -17.61 -34.61 1.12
N ARG A 9 -17.23 -35.34 2.16
CA ARG A 9 -16.87 -34.78 3.48
C ARG A 9 -15.62 -33.90 3.37
N LEU A 10 -14.57 -34.35 2.70
CA LEU A 10 -13.35 -33.58 2.47
C LEU A 10 -13.65 -32.30 1.67
N ARG A 11 -14.45 -32.37 0.62
CA ARG A 11 -14.88 -31.18 -0.15
C ARG A 11 -15.66 -30.19 0.72
N LYS A 12 -16.49 -30.67 1.65
CA LYS A 12 -17.27 -29.84 2.58
C LYS A 12 -16.40 -29.18 3.65
N ILE A 13 -15.40 -29.91 4.16
CA ILE A 13 -14.40 -29.40 5.12
C ILE A 13 -13.50 -28.37 4.43
N ILE A 14 -13.00 -28.65 3.24
CA ILE A 14 -12.18 -27.73 2.45
C ILE A 14 -12.97 -26.47 2.09
N ALA A 15 -14.23 -26.59 1.67
CA ALA A 15 -15.08 -25.42 1.43
C ALA A 15 -15.27 -24.58 2.69
N TYR A 16 -15.49 -25.22 3.85
CA TYR A 16 -15.65 -24.55 5.15
C TYR A 16 -14.38 -23.80 5.60
N ILE A 17 -13.21 -24.39 5.39
CA ILE A 17 -11.92 -23.81 5.80
C ILE A 17 -11.48 -22.70 4.84
N CYS A 18 -11.72 -22.86 3.52
CA CYS A 18 -11.51 -21.80 2.55
C CYS A 18 -12.45 -20.60 2.76
N ASP A 19 -13.71 -20.86 3.14
CA ASP A 19 -14.63 -19.83 3.60
C ASP A 19 -14.08 -19.09 4.83
N MET A 20 -13.43 -19.77 5.78
CA MET A 20 -12.82 -19.11 6.93
C MET A 20 -11.69 -18.13 6.55
N LEU A 21 -10.83 -18.49 5.61
CA LEU A 21 -9.72 -17.60 5.19
C LEU A 21 -10.23 -16.34 4.49
N PHE A 22 -11.19 -16.48 3.57
CA PHE A 22 -11.83 -15.33 2.92
C PHE A 22 -12.67 -14.52 3.89
N ASN A 23 -13.35 -15.15 4.86
CA ASN A 23 -14.14 -14.48 5.90
C ASN A 23 -13.30 -13.62 6.86
N GLN A 24 -12.01 -13.91 6.98
CA GLN A 24 -11.09 -13.09 7.76
C GLN A 24 -10.67 -11.80 7.02
N ILE A 25 -10.96 -11.68 5.73
CA ILE A 25 -10.59 -10.50 4.95
C ILE A 25 -11.73 -9.49 5.00
N ILE A 26 -11.37 -8.23 5.23
CA ILE A 26 -12.31 -7.13 5.39
C ILE A 26 -12.99 -6.81 4.06
N GLY A 27 -14.31 -6.79 4.05
CA GLY A 27 -15.11 -6.41 2.89
C GLY A 27 -14.83 -7.22 1.62
N GLN A 28 -14.97 -6.60 0.45
CA GLN A 28 -14.63 -7.17 -0.87
C GLN A 28 -15.44 -8.42 -1.26
N GLU A 29 -16.68 -8.57 -0.75
CA GLU A 29 -17.48 -9.79 -0.93
C GLU A 29 -17.70 -10.15 -2.41
N HIS A 30 -17.92 -9.15 -3.26
CA HIS A 30 -18.07 -9.38 -4.70
C HIS A 30 -16.83 -10.02 -5.33
N ILE A 31 -15.64 -9.52 -4.97
CA ILE A 31 -14.35 -10.03 -5.47
C ILE A 31 -14.11 -11.45 -4.99
N LYS A 32 -14.33 -11.71 -3.69
CA LYS A 32 -14.20 -13.03 -3.09
C LYS A 32 -15.08 -14.07 -3.81
N ASN A 33 -16.36 -13.74 -3.99
CA ASN A 33 -17.33 -14.58 -4.67
C ASN A 33 -16.96 -14.81 -6.14
N HIS A 34 -16.49 -13.78 -6.85
CA HIS A 34 -16.04 -13.90 -8.23
C HIS A 34 -14.86 -14.87 -8.35
N LEU A 35 -13.82 -14.73 -7.53
CA LEU A 35 -12.62 -15.58 -7.55
C LEU A 35 -12.97 -17.05 -7.22
N LEU A 36 -13.78 -17.27 -6.19
CA LEU A 36 -14.24 -18.61 -5.82
C LEU A 36 -15.10 -19.27 -6.90
N ALA A 37 -16.02 -18.52 -7.50
CA ALA A 37 -16.85 -19.04 -8.60
C ALA A 37 -16.02 -19.36 -9.85
N SER A 38 -15.07 -18.51 -10.22
CA SER A 38 -14.14 -18.72 -11.32
C SER A 38 -13.34 -20.00 -11.12
N ALA A 39 -12.77 -20.20 -9.94
CA ALA A 39 -11.99 -21.38 -9.61
C ALA A 39 -12.83 -22.68 -9.59
N LYS A 40 -14.02 -22.65 -8.95
CA LYS A 40 -14.94 -23.79 -8.91
C LYS A 40 -15.43 -24.22 -10.31
N ASN A 41 -15.56 -23.27 -11.23
CA ASN A 41 -15.95 -23.51 -12.62
C ASN A 41 -14.77 -23.91 -13.53
N GLY A 42 -13.54 -24.03 -12.99
CA GLY A 42 -12.34 -24.36 -13.75
C GLY A 42 -11.88 -23.28 -14.73
N ARG A 43 -12.38 -22.04 -14.58
CA ARG A 43 -12.04 -20.89 -15.44
C ARG A 43 -11.05 -19.97 -14.72
N ILE A 44 -9.85 -20.46 -14.48
CA ILE A 44 -8.82 -19.73 -13.77
C ILE A 44 -7.88 -19.08 -14.79
N PRO A 45 -7.86 -17.74 -14.93
CA PRO A 45 -6.91 -17.08 -15.81
C PRO A 45 -5.49 -17.30 -15.31
N HIS A 46 -4.57 -17.60 -16.23
CA HIS A 46 -3.17 -17.84 -15.88
C HIS A 46 -2.44 -16.59 -15.38
N ALA A 47 -2.90 -15.39 -15.73
CA ALA A 47 -2.36 -14.14 -15.25
C ALA A 47 -3.50 -13.17 -14.89
N GLN A 48 -3.51 -12.71 -13.65
CA GLN A 48 -4.51 -11.78 -13.11
C GLN A 48 -3.79 -10.56 -12.55
N LEU A 49 -4.32 -9.37 -12.79
CA LEU A 49 -3.82 -8.10 -12.27
C LEU A 49 -4.83 -7.54 -11.26
N PHE A 50 -4.50 -7.61 -9.98
CA PHE A 50 -5.29 -7.07 -8.89
C PHE A 50 -4.92 -5.59 -8.71
N ILE A 51 -5.87 -4.71 -8.98
CA ILE A 51 -5.69 -3.26 -8.98
C ILE A 51 -6.48 -2.68 -7.82
N GLY A 52 -5.82 -2.10 -6.85
CA GLY A 52 -6.48 -1.49 -5.70
C GLY A 52 -5.54 -0.61 -4.89
N LYS A 53 -6.12 0.42 -4.28
CA LYS A 53 -5.37 1.35 -3.43
C LYS A 53 -4.84 0.67 -2.17
N GLU A 54 -3.84 1.27 -1.54
CA GLU A 54 -3.32 0.84 -0.25
C GLU A 54 -4.45 0.57 0.75
N GLY A 55 -4.32 -0.48 1.54
CA GLY A 55 -5.30 -0.84 2.57
C GLY A 55 -6.63 -1.39 2.07
N SER A 56 -6.84 -1.55 0.74
CA SER A 56 -8.08 -2.11 0.15
C SER A 56 -8.19 -3.63 0.26
N GLY A 57 -7.13 -4.33 0.64
CA GLY A 57 -7.15 -5.79 0.84
C GLY A 57 -6.72 -6.63 -0.37
N THR A 58 -6.04 -6.04 -1.37
CA THR A 58 -5.54 -6.76 -2.54
C THR A 58 -4.57 -7.90 -2.18
N LEU A 59 -3.59 -7.63 -1.31
CA LEU A 59 -2.61 -8.63 -0.88
C LEU A 59 -3.24 -9.79 -0.09
N PRO A 60 -4.03 -9.56 0.99
CA PRO A 60 -4.66 -10.66 1.71
C PRO A 60 -5.60 -11.49 0.83
N ILE A 61 -6.35 -10.89 -0.12
CA ILE A 61 -7.18 -11.65 -1.07
C ILE A 61 -6.33 -12.47 -2.02
N ALA A 62 -5.23 -11.94 -2.55
CA ALA A 62 -4.33 -12.72 -3.41
C ALA A 62 -3.75 -13.94 -2.68
N ILE A 63 -3.37 -13.76 -1.41
CA ILE A 63 -2.87 -14.85 -0.57
C ILE A 63 -3.97 -15.87 -0.29
N ALA A 64 -5.16 -15.46 0.12
CA ALA A 64 -6.28 -16.37 0.37
C ALA A 64 -6.70 -17.13 -0.90
N TYR A 65 -6.69 -16.46 -2.05
CA TYR A 65 -6.95 -17.11 -3.33
C TYR A 65 -5.89 -18.12 -3.71
N ALA A 66 -4.61 -17.79 -3.52
CA ALA A 66 -3.51 -18.73 -3.72
C ALA A 66 -3.63 -19.94 -2.78
N GLN A 67 -3.98 -19.73 -1.52
CA GLN A 67 -4.23 -20.77 -0.55
C GLN A 67 -5.37 -21.69 -1.00
N PHE A 68 -6.47 -21.12 -1.45
CA PHE A 68 -7.59 -21.88 -2.01
C PHE A 68 -7.16 -22.75 -3.18
N LEU A 69 -6.45 -22.18 -4.15
CA LEU A 69 -6.01 -22.91 -5.35
C LEU A 69 -5.06 -24.07 -5.02
N LEU A 70 -4.10 -23.83 -4.13
CA LEU A 70 -3.10 -24.82 -3.75
C LEU A 70 -3.70 -25.96 -2.90
N SER A 71 -4.67 -25.65 -2.03
CA SER A 71 -5.30 -26.68 -1.17
C SER A 71 -6.39 -27.44 -1.92
N HIS A 72 -7.25 -26.72 -2.66
CA HIS A 72 -8.41 -27.35 -3.32
C HIS A 72 -8.05 -28.31 -4.45
N PHE A 73 -6.94 -28.02 -5.15
CA PHE A 73 -6.46 -28.81 -6.29
C PHE A 73 -5.23 -29.66 -5.98
N SER A 74 -4.87 -29.82 -4.70
CA SER A 74 -3.78 -30.67 -4.23
C SER A 74 -4.22 -32.13 -4.11
N ASP A 75 -3.30 -33.05 -4.32
CA ASP A 75 -3.50 -34.48 -4.06
C ASP A 75 -3.59 -34.79 -2.55
N ASN A 76 -3.04 -33.92 -1.69
CA ASN A 76 -3.12 -34.00 -0.23
C ASN A 76 -3.54 -32.64 0.39
N PRO A 77 -4.84 -32.31 0.39
CA PRO A 77 -5.36 -31.02 0.80
C PRO A 77 -4.99 -30.59 2.24
N GLU A 78 -5.04 -31.53 3.20
CA GLU A 78 -4.77 -31.22 4.62
C GLU A 78 -3.30 -30.82 4.86
N ALA A 79 -2.36 -31.56 4.27
CA ALA A 79 -0.94 -31.23 4.36
C ALA A 79 -0.59 -29.94 3.62
N SER A 80 -1.22 -29.71 2.47
CA SER A 80 -1.07 -28.49 1.68
C SER A 80 -1.55 -27.27 2.46
N GLU A 81 -2.70 -27.35 3.11
CA GLU A 81 -3.30 -26.28 3.90
C GLU A 81 -2.40 -25.80 5.05
N LEU A 82 -1.84 -26.72 5.81
CA LEU A 82 -0.91 -26.39 6.89
C LEU A 82 0.32 -25.62 6.41
N LYS A 83 0.87 -26.01 5.24
CA LYS A 83 2.03 -25.33 4.63
C LYS A 83 1.64 -23.95 4.08
N VAL A 84 0.49 -23.87 3.45
CA VAL A 84 -0.02 -22.63 2.86
C VAL A 84 -0.38 -21.62 3.94
N GLY A 85 -1.02 -22.05 5.03
CA GLY A 85 -1.32 -21.17 6.18
C GLY A 85 -0.09 -20.55 6.82
N LYS A 86 1.07 -21.21 6.72
CA LYS A 86 2.38 -20.68 7.15
C LYS A 86 3.12 -19.92 6.04
N LEU A 87 2.55 -19.76 4.83
CA LEU A 87 3.21 -19.23 3.64
C LEU A 87 4.51 -19.99 3.29
N GLN A 88 4.50 -21.31 3.50
CA GLN A 88 5.67 -22.20 3.31
C GLN A 88 5.40 -23.31 2.29
N HIS A 89 4.33 -23.21 1.52
CA HIS A 89 4.03 -24.19 0.48
C HIS A 89 5.09 -24.11 -0.63
N PRO A 90 5.65 -25.23 -1.08
CA PRO A 90 6.72 -25.24 -2.08
C PRO A 90 6.30 -24.66 -3.44
N ASP A 91 5.01 -24.73 -3.78
CA ASP A 91 4.43 -24.20 -5.01
C ASP A 91 3.79 -22.80 -4.84
N LEU A 92 3.99 -22.14 -3.67
CA LEU A 92 3.64 -20.75 -3.42
C LEU A 92 4.88 -19.87 -3.45
N HIS A 93 4.95 -18.98 -4.41
CA HIS A 93 6.09 -18.11 -4.63
C HIS A 93 5.72 -16.64 -4.50
N PHE A 94 6.66 -15.84 -4.03
CA PHE A 94 6.50 -14.41 -3.88
C PHE A 94 7.62 -13.67 -4.60
N ALA A 95 7.27 -12.53 -5.18
CA ALA A 95 8.20 -11.47 -5.58
C ALA A 95 7.65 -10.14 -5.05
N PHE A 96 8.48 -9.37 -4.41
CA PHE A 96 8.11 -8.10 -3.79
C PHE A 96 9.29 -7.13 -3.83
N PRO A 97 9.07 -5.81 -3.68
CA PRO A 97 10.15 -4.84 -3.73
C PRO A 97 11.15 -5.06 -2.59
N VAL A 98 12.41 -5.17 -2.95
CA VAL A 98 13.53 -5.30 -1.99
C VAL A 98 14.65 -4.33 -2.33
N THR A 99 15.53 -4.11 -1.37
CA THR A 99 16.76 -3.33 -1.54
C THR A 99 17.84 -3.89 -0.63
N THR A 100 19.07 -3.41 -0.80
CA THR A 100 20.18 -3.79 0.09
C THR A 100 19.95 -3.26 1.50
N ASN A 101 20.20 -4.09 2.50
CA ASN A 101 20.20 -3.72 3.92
C ASN A 101 21.52 -4.17 4.59
N ASP A 102 21.56 -4.21 5.91
CA ASP A 102 22.75 -4.61 6.64
C ASP A 102 23.13 -6.09 6.46
N SER A 103 22.15 -6.95 6.24
CA SER A 103 22.33 -8.39 6.01
C SER A 103 22.58 -8.73 4.54
N VAL A 104 21.91 -8.03 3.61
CA VAL A 104 21.98 -8.28 2.16
C VAL A 104 22.63 -7.09 1.46
N LYS A 105 23.92 -7.20 1.14
CA LYS A 105 24.72 -6.10 0.57
C LYS A 105 24.69 -6.01 -0.95
N LYS A 106 24.41 -7.10 -1.66
CA LYS A 106 24.42 -7.17 -3.14
C LYS A 106 23.31 -8.10 -3.63
N HIS A 107 22.80 -7.84 -4.84
CA HIS A 107 21.80 -8.67 -5.52
C HIS A 107 20.60 -9.04 -4.63
N PRO A 108 19.90 -8.02 -4.06
CA PRO A 108 18.73 -8.29 -3.22
C PRO A 108 17.62 -8.93 -4.04
N VAL A 109 17.14 -10.08 -3.57
CA VAL A 109 16.00 -10.81 -4.14
C VAL A 109 15.03 -11.21 -3.02
N SER A 110 13.75 -11.33 -3.33
CA SER A 110 12.68 -11.65 -2.37
C SER A 110 12.97 -12.88 -1.52
N ASN A 111 13.66 -13.86 -2.12
CA ASN A 111 13.99 -15.12 -1.43
C ASN A 111 14.88 -14.93 -0.19
N LEU A 112 15.69 -13.88 -0.17
CA LEU A 112 16.56 -13.55 0.97
C LEU A 112 15.81 -12.89 2.14
N PHE A 113 14.57 -12.47 1.93
CA PHE A 113 13.72 -11.76 2.89
C PHE A 113 12.41 -12.51 3.20
N LEU A 114 12.34 -13.83 2.88
CA LEU A 114 11.09 -14.59 3.05
C LEU A 114 10.66 -14.75 4.51
N SER A 115 11.58 -14.71 5.46
CA SER A 115 11.25 -14.76 6.89
C SER A 115 10.53 -13.49 7.30
N GLU A 116 11.13 -12.36 7.02
CA GLU A 116 10.59 -11.03 7.30
C GLU A 116 9.28 -10.77 6.55
N TRP A 117 9.19 -11.27 5.30
CA TRP A 117 7.97 -11.20 4.51
C TRP A 117 6.79 -11.96 5.15
N ARG A 118 7.04 -13.17 5.65
CA ARG A 118 6.02 -13.95 6.36
C ARG A 118 5.54 -13.26 7.62
N ASP A 119 6.46 -12.68 8.38
CA ASP A 119 6.15 -11.93 9.59
C ASP A 119 5.38 -10.65 9.25
N PHE A 120 5.77 -9.94 8.19
CA PHE A 120 5.07 -8.77 7.68
C PHE A 120 3.63 -9.10 7.27
N VAL A 121 3.44 -10.10 6.42
CA VAL A 121 2.10 -10.51 5.95
C VAL A 121 1.20 -10.98 7.10
N LYS A 122 1.77 -11.66 8.09
CA LYS A 122 1.03 -12.14 9.25
C LYS A 122 0.56 -10.99 10.16
N ASN A 123 1.43 -10.02 10.40
CA ASN A 123 1.18 -8.94 11.36
C ASN A 123 0.49 -7.72 10.71
N GLN A 124 0.79 -7.46 9.45
CA GLN A 124 0.31 -6.29 8.71
C GLN A 124 -0.16 -6.66 7.28
N PRO A 125 -1.18 -7.51 7.12
CA PRO A 125 -1.62 -7.99 5.80
C PRO A 125 -2.15 -6.87 4.90
N TYR A 126 -2.55 -5.73 5.46
CA TYR A 126 -2.99 -4.52 4.76
C TYR A 126 -1.89 -3.45 4.68
N GLY A 127 -0.68 -3.78 5.13
CA GLY A 127 0.44 -2.85 5.21
C GLY A 127 0.89 -2.33 3.85
N SER A 128 1.45 -1.13 3.87
CA SER A 128 2.00 -0.43 2.71
C SER A 128 3.42 -0.88 2.36
N LEU A 129 3.90 -0.43 1.21
CA LEU A 129 5.31 -0.57 0.85
C LEU A 129 6.24 0.07 1.90
N PHE A 130 5.83 1.18 2.51
CA PHE A 130 6.59 1.81 3.59
C PHE A 130 6.70 0.90 4.80
N ASN A 131 5.59 0.32 5.27
CA ASN A 131 5.59 -0.61 6.41
C ASN A 131 6.49 -1.83 6.13
N TRP A 132 6.47 -2.34 4.89
CA TRP A 132 7.36 -3.41 4.47
C TRP A 132 8.83 -3.00 4.54
N LEU A 133 9.21 -1.86 3.94
CA LEU A 133 10.61 -1.38 3.96
C LEU A 133 11.08 -1.07 5.38
N GLN A 134 10.20 -0.56 6.23
CA GLN A 134 10.45 -0.34 7.65
C GLN A 134 10.73 -1.68 8.37
N SER A 135 9.95 -2.72 8.10
CA SER A 135 10.13 -4.03 8.74
C SER A 135 11.48 -4.69 8.42
N ILE A 136 12.11 -4.34 7.29
CA ILE A 136 13.45 -4.82 6.91
C ILE A 136 14.57 -3.78 7.16
N GLY A 137 14.27 -2.68 7.89
CA GLY A 137 15.22 -1.67 8.33
C GLY A 137 15.79 -0.78 7.21
N VAL A 138 15.01 -0.50 6.15
CA VAL A 138 15.47 0.27 4.97
C VAL A 138 14.51 1.41 4.57
N GLU A 139 13.92 2.06 5.52
CA GLU A 139 12.96 3.17 5.32
C GLU A 139 13.49 4.28 4.40
N ASN A 140 14.80 4.45 4.35
CA ASN A 140 15.47 5.50 3.60
C ASN A 140 15.82 5.11 2.15
N LYS A 141 15.47 3.89 1.72
CA LYS A 141 15.77 3.39 0.37
C LYS A 141 14.48 3.05 -0.36
N GLN A 142 14.56 3.09 -1.68
CA GLN A 142 13.46 2.60 -2.52
C GLN A 142 13.60 1.10 -2.73
N GLY A 143 12.53 0.37 -2.44
CA GLY A 143 12.39 -1.02 -2.84
C GLY A 143 12.08 -1.14 -4.33
N MET A 144 12.66 -2.13 -4.99
CA MET A 144 12.39 -2.43 -6.41
C MET A 144 12.38 -3.94 -6.66
N ILE A 145 11.70 -4.35 -7.71
CA ILE A 145 11.77 -5.70 -8.25
C ILE A 145 12.75 -5.65 -9.44
N GLY A 146 13.95 -6.15 -9.23
CA GLY A 146 15.04 -6.07 -10.20
C GLY A 146 15.12 -7.28 -11.15
N VAL A 147 16.09 -7.24 -12.07
CA VAL A 147 16.35 -8.33 -13.03
C VAL A 147 16.72 -9.63 -12.33
N ASP A 148 17.51 -9.56 -11.24
CA ASP A 148 17.89 -10.73 -10.46
C ASP A 148 16.68 -11.46 -9.89
N GLU A 149 15.67 -10.71 -9.40
CA GLU A 149 14.38 -11.26 -8.98
C GLU A 149 13.66 -11.95 -10.13
N ALA A 150 13.58 -11.31 -11.30
CA ALA A 150 12.94 -11.90 -12.47
C ALA A 150 13.62 -13.21 -12.92
N LEU A 151 14.95 -13.30 -12.82
CA LEU A 151 15.69 -14.53 -13.10
C LEU A 151 15.36 -15.64 -12.10
N GLU A 152 15.26 -15.32 -10.80
CA GLU A 152 14.84 -16.28 -9.77
C GLU A 152 13.40 -16.77 -10.00
N VAL A 153 12.47 -15.88 -10.39
CA VAL A 153 11.08 -16.23 -10.74
C VAL A 153 11.06 -17.21 -11.92
N VAL A 154 11.79 -16.90 -12.99
CA VAL A 154 11.88 -17.81 -14.17
C VAL A 154 12.40 -19.18 -13.76
N LYS A 155 13.48 -19.22 -12.98
CA LYS A 155 14.09 -20.47 -12.52
C LYS A 155 13.15 -21.30 -11.66
N LYS A 156 12.46 -20.70 -10.70
CA LYS A 156 11.49 -21.39 -9.82
C LYS A 156 10.31 -21.96 -10.61
N LEU A 157 9.73 -21.19 -11.53
CA LEU A 157 8.53 -21.61 -12.24
C LEU A 157 8.80 -22.62 -13.35
N GLN A 158 10.03 -22.76 -13.83
CA GLN A 158 10.42 -23.83 -14.77
C GLN A 158 10.46 -25.22 -14.09
N LEU A 159 10.56 -25.28 -12.77
CA LEU A 159 10.49 -26.56 -12.05
C LEU A 159 9.07 -27.13 -12.10
N LYS A 160 8.93 -28.45 -12.06
CA LYS A 160 7.63 -29.10 -11.92
C LYS A 160 6.99 -28.74 -10.58
N SER A 161 5.64 -28.71 -10.54
CA SER A 161 4.92 -28.60 -9.27
C SER A 161 5.33 -29.72 -8.32
N TYR A 162 5.54 -29.40 -7.06
CA TYR A 162 5.96 -30.33 -6.04
C TYR A 162 4.82 -31.27 -5.61
N GLU A 163 3.59 -30.74 -5.50
CA GLU A 163 2.41 -31.50 -5.07
C GLU A 163 1.44 -31.81 -6.22
N GLY A 164 1.87 -31.69 -7.49
CA GLY A 164 1.08 -32.05 -8.69
C GLY A 164 -0.08 -31.09 -9.02
N GLY A 165 -0.38 -30.14 -8.15
CA GLY A 165 -1.41 -29.13 -8.29
C GLY A 165 -0.96 -27.87 -9.04
N PHE A 166 -1.54 -26.74 -8.69
CA PHE A 166 -1.14 -25.42 -9.21
C PHE A 166 0.18 -24.95 -8.62
N LYS A 167 0.89 -24.11 -9.37
CA LYS A 167 1.93 -23.21 -8.86
C LYS A 167 1.38 -21.79 -8.88
N VAL A 168 1.55 -21.05 -7.80
CA VAL A 168 1.06 -19.68 -7.73
C VAL A 168 2.23 -18.74 -7.46
N MET A 169 2.36 -17.73 -8.33
CA MET A 169 3.33 -16.64 -8.21
C MET A 169 2.61 -15.35 -7.89
N ILE A 170 2.80 -14.83 -6.69
CA ILE A 170 2.30 -13.52 -6.26
C ILE A 170 3.40 -12.49 -6.46
N ILE A 171 3.14 -11.47 -7.29
CA ILE A 171 4.03 -10.32 -7.49
C ILE A 171 3.37 -9.11 -6.84
N TRP A 172 3.83 -8.75 -5.62
CA TRP A 172 3.30 -7.62 -4.90
C TRP A 172 3.99 -6.32 -5.30
N MET A 173 3.24 -5.23 -5.46
CA MET A 173 3.71 -3.94 -5.98
C MET A 173 4.38 -4.11 -7.36
N ALA A 174 3.66 -4.71 -8.30
CA ALA A 174 4.17 -5.04 -9.63
C ALA A 174 4.65 -3.81 -10.41
N GLU A 175 4.13 -2.61 -10.12
CA GLU A 175 4.61 -1.33 -10.65
C GLU A 175 6.03 -0.95 -10.20
N LYS A 176 6.58 -1.62 -9.20
CA LYS A 176 7.98 -1.44 -8.77
C LYS A 176 8.96 -2.35 -9.52
N MET A 177 8.50 -3.11 -10.50
CA MET A 177 9.39 -3.80 -11.45
C MET A 177 10.10 -2.77 -12.32
N ASN A 178 11.43 -2.89 -12.42
CA ASN A 178 12.14 -2.13 -13.43
C ASN A 178 11.85 -2.72 -14.84
N THR A 179 12.05 -1.91 -15.87
CA THR A 179 11.74 -2.30 -17.27
C THR A 179 12.43 -3.61 -17.69
N ALA A 180 13.65 -3.84 -17.24
CA ALA A 180 14.40 -5.04 -17.58
C ALA A 180 13.82 -6.30 -16.92
N ALA A 181 13.39 -6.21 -15.64
CA ALA A 181 12.70 -7.28 -14.94
C ALA A 181 11.34 -7.59 -15.59
N ALA A 182 10.57 -6.55 -15.87
CA ALA A 182 9.27 -6.68 -16.52
C ALA A 182 9.38 -7.38 -17.88
N ASN A 183 10.31 -6.95 -18.74
CA ASN A 183 10.57 -7.57 -20.03
C ASN A 183 11.03 -9.03 -19.92
N LYS A 184 11.80 -9.36 -18.88
CA LYS A 184 12.25 -10.74 -18.63
C LYS A 184 11.09 -11.69 -18.31
N LEU A 185 10.03 -11.19 -17.64
CA LEU A 185 8.87 -11.98 -17.26
C LEU A 185 7.81 -12.07 -18.36
N LEU A 186 7.84 -11.25 -19.41
CA LEU A 186 6.82 -11.21 -20.45
C LEU A 186 6.52 -12.57 -21.04
N LYS A 187 7.56 -13.30 -21.49
CA LYS A 187 7.38 -14.63 -22.11
C LYS A 187 6.73 -15.62 -21.13
N LEU A 188 7.09 -15.54 -19.85
CA LEU A 188 6.58 -16.44 -18.84
C LEU A 188 5.13 -16.12 -18.44
N ILE A 189 4.74 -14.84 -18.50
CA ILE A 189 3.37 -14.39 -18.27
C ILE A 189 2.48 -14.74 -19.49
N GLU A 190 3.01 -14.65 -20.70
CA GLU A 190 2.30 -14.98 -21.94
C GLU A 190 2.05 -16.48 -22.11
N GLU A 191 3.09 -17.28 -21.90
CA GLU A 191 3.08 -18.72 -22.04
C GLU A 191 3.62 -19.40 -20.77
N PRO A 192 2.85 -19.39 -19.66
CA PRO A 192 3.29 -19.97 -18.41
C PRO A 192 3.37 -21.51 -18.51
N PRO A 193 4.26 -22.15 -17.74
CA PRO A 193 4.23 -23.58 -17.56
C PRO A 193 2.85 -24.08 -17.10
N GLU A 194 2.51 -25.31 -17.41
CA GLU A 194 1.22 -25.90 -17.03
C GLU A 194 0.88 -25.67 -15.55
N LYS A 195 -0.40 -25.39 -15.29
CA LYS A 195 -0.95 -25.13 -13.94
C LYS A 195 -0.22 -24.01 -13.18
N THR A 196 0.38 -23.05 -13.88
CA THR A 196 1.03 -21.89 -13.26
C THR A 196 0.11 -20.67 -13.34
N ILE A 197 -0.10 -20.00 -12.19
CA ILE A 197 -0.96 -18.83 -12.07
C ILE A 197 -0.13 -17.67 -11.54
N PHE A 198 -0.25 -16.53 -12.21
CA PHE A 198 0.33 -15.25 -11.81
C PHE A 198 -0.75 -14.36 -11.18
N LEU A 199 -0.49 -13.85 -9.98
CA LEU A 199 -1.29 -12.84 -9.31
C LEU A 199 -0.41 -11.60 -9.14
N LEU A 200 -0.58 -10.63 -10.02
CA LEU A 200 0.12 -9.35 -9.94
C LEU A 200 -0.74 -8.37 -9.15
N ILE A 201 -0.15 -7.67 -8.20
CA ILE A 201 -0.84 -6.69 -7.35
C ILE A 201 -0.22 -5.33 -7.61
N THR A 202 -1.06 -4.32 -7.87
CA THR A 202 -0.63 -2.94 -8.14
C THR A 202 -1.60 -1.93 -7.53
N GLU A 203 -1.08 -0.80 -7.10
CA GLU A 203 -1.88 0.36 -6.70
C GLU A 203 -2.18 1.30 -7.87
N ASN A 204 -1.38 1.21 -8.93
CA ASN A 204 -1.50 2.06 -10.12
C ASN A 204 -1.19 1.27 -11.39
N GLU A 205 -2.23 0.92 -12.14
CA GLU A 205 -2.12 0.16 -13.37
C GLU A 205 -1.39 0.91 -14.50
N ASP A 206 -1.39 2.25 -14.48
CA ASP A 206 -0.71 3.06 -15.49
C ASP A 206 0.82 3.00 -15.37
N GLN A 207 1.34 2.58 -14.22
CA GLN A 207 2.76 2.31 -14.03
C GLN A 207 3.17 0.91 -14.48
N ILE A 208 2.23 0.02 -14.76
CA ILE A 208 2.50 -1.29 -15.34
C ILE A 208 2.73 -1.14 -16.86
N ILE A 209 3.80 -1.74 -17.37
CA ILE A 209 4.06 -1.71 -18.82
C ILE A 209 2.90 -2.36 -19.59
N ASN A 210 2.48 -1.72 -20.68
CA ASN A 210 1.32 -2.14 -21.47
C ASN A 210 1.38 -3.59 -21.92
N THR A 211 2.57 -4.10 -22.21
CA THR A 211 2.80 -5.48 -22.61
C THR A 211 2.46 -6.50 -21.53
N ILE A 212 2.62 -6.21 -20.24
CA ILE A 212 2.15 -7.04 -19.14
C ILE A 212 0.64 -6.84 -18.94
N ARG A 213 0.19 -5.57 -18.89
CA ARG A 213 -1.21 -5.23 -18.64
C ARG A 213 -2.16 -5.91 -19.64
N SER A 214 -1.81 -5.91 -20.93
CA SER A 214 -2.63 -6.54 -22.00
C SER A 214 -2.74 -8.07 -21.92
N ARG A 215 -1.89 -8.74 -21.13
CA ARG A 215 -1.87 -10.19 -20.95
C ARG A 215 -2.50 -10.66 -19.64
N CYS A 216 -2.84 -9.73 -18.77
CA CYS A 216 -3.44 -10.02 -17.48
C CYS A 216 -4.95 -9.72 -17.51
N GLN A 217 -5.75 -10.56 -16.87
CA GLN A 217 -7.13 -10.21 -16.56
C GLN A 217 -7.12 -9.21 -15.40
N ALA A 218 -7.57 -7.99 -15.67
CA ALA A 218 -7.67 -6.94 -14.65
C ALA A 218 -8.86 -7.21 -13.71
N LEU A 219 -8.62 -7.03 -12.40
CA LEU A 219 -9.62 -7.11 -11.36
C LEU A 219 -9.46 -5.90 -10.44
N HIS A 220 -10.43 -4.99 -10.50
CA HIS A 220 -10.39 -3.74 -9.73
C HIS A 220 -11.02 -3.93 -8.36
N PHE A 221 -10.27 -3.56 -7.33
CA PHE A 221 -10.67 -3.59 -5.93
C PHE A 221 -11.14 -2.19 -5.51
N PRO A 222 -12.41 -2.03 -5.16
CA PRO A 222 -12.87 -0.78 -4.58
C PRO A 222 -12.19 -0.54 -3.22
N VAL A 223 -12.19 0.70 -2.77
CA VAL A 223 -11.82 1.04 -1.40
C VAL A 223 -12.82 0.39 -0.43
N LEU A 224 -12.39 0.09 0.79
CA LEU A 224 -13.25 -0.52 1.80
C LEU A 224 -14.33 0.46 2.25
N SER A 225 -15.50 -0.06 2.62
CA SER A 225 -16.56 0.77 3.20
C SER A 225 -16.18 1.21 4.63
N GLU A 226 -16.70 2.36 5.06
CA GLU A 226 -16.51 2.82 6.44
C GLU A 226 -17.05 1.82 7.46
N GLN A 227 -18.16 1.14 7.13
CA GLN A 227 -18.74 0.11 8.00
C GLN A 227 -17.84 -1.10 8.14
N ASP A 228 -17.25 -1.60 7.04
CA ASP A 228 -16.32 -2.73 7.07
C ASP A 228 -15.07 -2.41 7.90
N ILE A 229 -14.54 -1.19 7.73
CA ILE A 229 -13.38 -0.72 8.51
C ILE A 229 -13.75 -0.61 9.98
N ALA A 230 -14.87 0.04 10.33
CA ALA A 230 -15.29 0.23 11.71
C ALA A 230 -15.52 -1.11 12.42
N MET A 231 -16.27 -2.04 11.80
CA MET A 231 -16.47 -3.38 12.34
C MET A 231 -15.15 -4.13 12.58
N SER A 232 -14.20 -3.95 11.66
CA SER A 232 -12.89 -4.61 11.77
C SER A 232 -12.01 -4.02 12.87
N LEU A 233 -12.05 -2.69 13.08
CA LEU A 233 -11.35 -2.03 14.19
C LEU A 233 -11.92 -2.48 15.54
N VAL A 234 -13.23 -2.59 15.69
CA VAL A 234 -13.85 -3.13 16.92
C VAL A 234 -13.43 -4.58 17.16
N ALA A 235 -13.51 -5.43 16.12
CA ALA A 235 -13.26 -6.86 16.26
C ALA A 235 -11.78 -7.22 16.46
N ARG A 236 -10.84 -6.47 15.87
CA ARG A 236 -9.41 -6.81 15.86
C ARG A 236 -8.57 -5.97 16.80
N GLU A 237 -8.93 -4.70 16.94
CA GLU A 237 -8.13 -3.71 17.69
C GLU A 237 -8.79 -3.36 19.03
N ASN A 238 -9.96 -3.95 19.34
CA ASN A 238 -10.72 -3.69 20.57
C ASN A 238 -11.10 -2.20 20.77
N SER A 239 -11.26 -1.44 19.70
CA SER A 239 -11.70 -0.05 19.77
C SER A 239 -13.19 0.05 20.12
N SER A 240 -13.63 1.20 20.66
CA SER A 240 -15.06 1.45 20.84
C SER A 240 -15.74 1.72 19.49
N GLU A 241 -17.05 1.38 19.38
CA GLU A 241 -17.82 1.60 18.15
C GLU A 241 -17.79 3.07 17.69
N SER A 242 -17.91 4.01 18.62
CA SER A 242 -17.90 5.44 18.31
C SER A 242 -16.54 5.94 17.80
N GLU A 243 -15.44 5.42 18.34
CA GLU A 243 -14.07 5.73 17.91
C GLU A 243 -13.78 5.07 16.56
N ALA A 244 -14.14 3.79 16.41
CA ALA A 244 -13.97 3.04 15.17
C ALA A 244 -14.67 3.72 13.99
N LEU A 245 -15.89 4.24 14.19
CA LEU A 245 -16.63 4.93 13.14
C LEU A 245 -15.94 6.26 12.73
N LYS A 246 -15.49 7.06 13.72
CA LYS A 246 -14.74 8.29 13.42
C LYS A 246 -13.46 8.00 12.64
N ILE A 247 -12.69 6.99 13.05
CA ILE A 247 -11.45 6.59 12.39
C ILE A 247 -11.73 6.04 10.99
N ALA A 248 -12.78 5.23 10.82
CA ALA A 248 -13.15 4.68 9.52
C ALA A 248 -13.44 5.77 8.48
N THR A 249 -14.17 6.83 8.88
CA THR A 249 -14.42 8.01 8.02
C THR A 249 -13.11 8.71 7.64
N GLN A 250 -12.18 8.90 8.60
CA GLN A 250 -10.87 9.53 8.34
C GLN A 250 -9.96 8.68 7.45
N ALA A 251 -10.12 7.37 7.53
CA ALA A 251 -9.31 6.41 6.78
C ALA A 251 -9.62 6.39 5.27
N GLU A 252 -10.78 6.89 4.86
CA GLU A 252 -11.17 7.00 3.44
C GLU A 252 -11.06 5.67 2.67
N GLY A 253 -11.41 4.57 3.32
CA GLY A 253 -11.38 3.24 2.73
C GLY A 253 -10.03 2.52 2.80
N ASN A 254 -9.03 3.09 3.48
CA ASN A 254 -7.72 2.50 3.72
C ASN A 254 -7.61 1.93 5.14
N TYR A 255 -7.67 0.60 5.29
CA TYR A 255 -7.59 -0.04 6.60
C TYR A 255 -6.22 0.13 7.27
N ASN A 256 -5.13 0.16 6.50
CA ASN A 256 -3.80 0.43 7.06
C ASN A 256 -3.75 1.81 7.73
N LYS A 257 -4.26 2.85 7.05
CA LYS A 257 -4.41 4.19 7.61
C LYS A 257 -5.30 4.20 8.86
N ALA A 258 -6.39 3.41 8.87
CA ALA A 258 -7.27 3.30 10.03
C ALA A 258 -6.55 2.75 11.27
N VAL A 259 -5.75 1.69 11.11
CA VAL A 259 -4.95 1.13 12.21
C VAL A 259 -3.90 2.13 12.70
N HIS A 260 -3.23 2.83 11.80
CA HIS A 260 -2.26 3.89 12.18
C HIS A 260 -2.93 5.03 12.96
N LEU A 261 -4.10 5.49 12.53
CA LEU A 261 -4.87 6.52 13.25
C LEU A 261 -5.30 6.06 14.65
N LEU A 262 -5.68 4.78 14.79
CA LEU A 262 -6.08 4.22 16.09
C LEU A 262 -4.90 4.17 17.08
N HIS A 263 -3.73 3.74 16.62
CA HIS A 263 -2.56 3.57 17.48
C HIS A 263 -1.74 4.87 17.66
N GLN A 264 -2.17 5.98 17.05
CA GLN A 264 -1.53 7.31 17.15
C GLN A 264 -0.01 7.23 16.96
N ASP A 265 0.43 6.80 15.78
CA ASP A 265 1.85 6.59 15.49
C ASP A 265 2.71 7.83 15.79
N SER A 266 3.90 7.59 16.34
CA SER A 266 4.90 8.62 16.69
C SER A 266 5.31 9.49 15.50
N ASN A 267 5.14 9.01 14.26
CA ASN A 267 5.45 9.75 13.05
C ASN A 267 4.51 10.93 12.81
N ASP A 268 3.25 10.84 13.21
CA ASP A 268 2.29 11.94 13.04
C ASP A 268 2.67 13.16 13.86
N LEU A 269 3.25 12.98 15.06
CA LEU A 269 3.76 14.08 15.87
C LEU A 269 4.95 14.79 15.21
N ILE A 270 5.86 14.02 14.61
CA ILE A 270 7.01 14.56 13.89
C ILE A 270 6.55 15.32 12.63
N PHE A 271 5.59 14.77 11.89
CA PHE A 271 5.03 15.40 10.69
C PHE A 271 4.28 16.68 11.05
N GLU A 272 3.54 16.70 12.16
CA GLU A 272 2.87 17.89 12.67
C GLU A 272 3.88 18.98 13.03
N GLU A 273 4.97 18.63 13.74
CA GLU A 273 6.03 19.57 14.07
C GLU A 273 6.71 20.14 12.81
N TRP A 274 7.04 19.29 11.83
CA TRP A 274 7.64 19.73 10.59
C TRP A 274 6.71 20.64 9.80
N PHE A 275 5.42 20.30 9.73
CA PHE A 275 4.42 21.09 9.03
C PHE A 275 4.24 22.46 9.69
N ILE A 276 4.07 22.50 11.00
CA ILE A 276 3.86 23.76 11.75
C ILE A 276 5.10 24.66 11.67
N THR A 277 6.29 24.08 11.77
CA THR A 277 7.55 24.79 11.60
C THR A 277 7.63 25.41 10.20
N TRP A 278 7.30 24.63 9.20
CA TRP A 278 7.29 25.06 7.81
C TRP A 278 6.32 26.21 7.54
N ILE A 279 5.06 26.05 7.97
CA ILE A 279 4.04 27.10 7.80
C ILE A 279 4.44 28.39 8.49
N ARG A 280 4.94 28.32 9.72
CA ARG A 280 5.40 29.51 10.46
C ARG A 280 6.55 30.22 9.75
N ALA A 281 7.52 29.47 9.24
CA ALA A 281 8.63 30.04 8.47
C ALA A 281 8.15 30.64 7.16
N ALA A 282 7.30 29.93 6.39
CA ALA A 282 6.73 30.41 5.14
C ALA A 282 5.94 31.73 5.32
N PHE A 283 5.15 31.84 6.39
CA PHE A 283 4.47 33.09 6.72
C PHE A 283 5.40 34.25 7.01
N LYS A 284 6.47 34.03 7.76
CA LYS A 284 7.44 35.06 8.14
C LYS A 284 8.39 35.45 6.99
N ALA A 285 8.55 34.57 6.00
CA ALA A 285 9.52 34.76 4.92
C ALA A 285 9.14 35.90 3.95
N LYS A 286 7.86 36.31 3.93
CA LYS A 286 7.43 37.44 3.10
C LYS A 286 8.05 38.75 3.59
N GLY A 287 9.03 39.28 2.83
CA GLY A 287 9.73 40.51 3.14
C GLY A 287 10.84 40.38 4.18
N ASN A 288 11.16 39.15 4.64
CA ASN A 288 12.23 38.90 5.59
C ASN A 288 13.21 37.85 5.08
N ALA A 289 14.30 38.31 4.46
CA ALA A 289 15.32 37.44 3.87
C ALA A 289 16.03 36.55 4.91
N ALA A 290 16.10 36.95 6.18
CA ALA A 290 16.73 36.16 7.25
C ALA A 290 15.96 34.84 7.51
N VAL A 291 14.64 34.83 7.35
CA VAL A 291 13.80 33.65 7.54
C VAL A 291 13.94 32.64 6.39
N ILE A 292 14.48 33.03 5.26
CA ILE A 292 14.77 32.09 4.17
C ILE A 292 15.76 31.02 4.66
N GLN A 293 16.70 31.38 5.52
CA GLN A 293 17.62 30.42 6.12
C GLN A 293 16.90 29.35 6.96
N ASP A 294 15.81 29.69 7.63
CA ASP A 294 14.99 28.71 8.39
C ASP A 294 14.35 27.70 7.42
N LEU A 295 13.88 28.15 6.25
CA LEU A 295 13.34 27.26 5.20
C LEU A 295 14.42 26.36 4.61
N VAL A 296 15.65 26.85 4.46
CA VAL A 296 16.79 26.01 4.02
C VAL A 296 17.07 24.92 5.05
N VAL A 297 17.21 25.28 6.34
CA VAL A 297 17.46 24.31 7.41
C VAL A 297 16.33 23.28 7.51
N TRP A 298 15.06 23.74 7.41
CA TRP A 298 13.91 22.87 7.39
C TRP A 298 13.96 21.87 6.23
N SER A 299 14.24 22.34 5.01
CA SER A 299 14.35 21.47 3.83
C SER A 299 15.50 20.46 3.94
N GLU A 300 16.63 20.84 4.54
CA GLU A 300 17.74 19.94 4.81
C GLU A 300 17.39 18.87 5.85
N THR A 301 16.65 19.23 6.87
CA THR A 301 16.22 18.30 7.92
C THR A 301 15.33 17.21 7.34
N ILE A 302 14.32 17.58 6.55
CA ILE A 302 13.42 16.60 5.92
C ILE A 302 14.11 15.82 4.81
N ALA A 303 15.02 16.45 4.04
CA ALA A 303 15.78 15.75 3.01
C ALA A 303 16.64 14.60 3.57
N LYS A 304 17.00 14.64 4.85
CA LYS A 304 17.75 13.56 5.53
C LYS A 304 16.88 12.41 6.02
N SER A 305 15.55 12.58 6.11
CA SER A 305 14.65 11.56 6.69
C SER A 305 14.39 10.36 5.77
N GLY A 306 14.85 10.40 4.53
CA GLY A 306 14.60 9.34 3.56
C GLY A 306 13.35 9.56 2.72
N ARG A 307 13.31 8.93 1.54
CA ARG A 307 12.29 9.22 0.52
C ARG A 307 10.90 8.78 0.90
N GLU A 308 10.75 7.61 1.47
CA GLU A 308 9.43 7.12 1.88
C GLU A 308 8.84 7.98 3.00
N THR A 309 9.64 8.39 3.97
CA THR A 309 9.25 9.35 5.02
C THR A 309 8.88 10.71 4.42
N GLN A 310 9.63 11.19 3.44
CA GLN A 310 9.33 12.45 2.72
C GLN A 310 7.99 12.37 1.97
N LYS A 311 7.71 11.26 1.31
CA LYS A 311 6.43 11.02 0.63
C LYS A 311 5.27 11.02 1.60
N GLN A 312 5.41 10.33 2.74
CA GLN A 312 4.39 10.31 3.79
C GLN A 312 4.17 11.69 4.40
N PHE A 313 5.24 12.44 4.63
CA PHE A 313 5.12 13.83 5.08
C PHE A 313 4.37 14.71 4.08
N LEU A 314 4.63 14.59 2.77
CA LEU A 314 3.88 15.35 1.75
C LEU A 314 2.41 14.92 1.68
N ALA A 315 2.11 13.64 1.84
CA ALA A 315 0.73 13.15 1.94
C ALA A 315 0.03 13.70 3.20
N TYR A 316 0.73 13.74 4.34
CA TYR A 316 0.27 14.41 5.56
C TYR A 316 -0.03 15.91 5.32
N CYS A 317 0.83 16.62 4.60
CA CYS A 317 0.62 18.03 4.25
C CYS A 317 -0.66 18.22 3.42
N LEU A 318 -0.89 17.36 2.40
CA LEU A 318 -2.11 17.39 1.58
C LEU A 318 -3.36 17.24 2.44
N GLN A 319 -3.34 16.26 3.35
CA GLN A 319 -4.46 16.04 4.28
C GLN A 319 -4.66 17.24 5.20
N PHE A 320 -3.59 17.83 5.73
CA PHE A 320 -3.66 19.00 6.60
C PHE A 320 -4.29 20.20 5.89
N PHE A 321 -3.87 20.51 4.65
CA PHE A 321 -4.46 21.58 3.86
C PHE A 321 -5.94 21.32 3.53
N ARG A 322 -6.31 20.07 3.25
CA ARG A 322 -7.72 19.68 3.06
C ARG A 322 -8.57 19.94 4.30
N GLN A 323 -8.08 19.56 5.49
CA GLN A 323 -8.79 19.80 6.74
C GLN A 323 -8.93 21.30 7.05
N ALA A 324 -7.86 22.07 6.78
CA ALA A 324 -7.90 23.54 6.92
C ALA A 324 -8.93 24.17 5.97
N LEU A 325 -9.01 23.70 4.72
CA LEU A 325 -9.99 24.16 3.73
C LEU A 325 -11.43 23.88 4.21
N LEU A 326 -11.73 22.65 4.63
CA LEU A 326 -13.05 22.27 5.13
C LEU A 326 -13.47 23.14 6.30
N LEU A 327 -12.54 23.42 7.22
CA LEU A 327 -12.81 24.30 8.34
C LEU A 327 -13.09 25.74 7.91
N ASN A 328 -12.34 26.27 6.93
CA ASN A 328 -12.57 27.60 6.37
C ASN A 328 -13.95 27.75 5.72
N TYR A 329 -14.42 26.69 5.06
CA TYR A 329 -15.74 26.65 4.43
C TYR A 329 -16.87 26.15 5.36
N LYS A 330 -16.66 26.23 6.66
CA LYS A 330 -17.65 25.99 7.72
C LYS A 330 -18.27 24.59 7.71
N SER A 331 -17.46 23.58 7.37
CA SER A 331 -17.83 22.17 7.47
C SER A 331 -17.06 21.47 8.60
N PRO A 332 -17.22 21.92 9.88
CA PRO A 332 -16.43 21.39 11.01
C PRO A 332 -16.73 19.91 11.29
N GLU A 333 -17.90 19.40 10.89
CA GLU A 333 -18.29 17.99 11.00
C GLU A 333 -17.41 17.05 10.17
N LEU A 334 -16.74 17.59 9.14
CA LEU A 334 -15.80 16.86 8.27
C LEU A 334 -14.34 17.06 8.68
N VAL A 335 -14.09 17.82 9.76
CA VAL A 335 -12.74 18.11 10.27
C VAL A 335 -12.43 17.20 11.43
N PHE A 336 -11.47 16.30 11.22
CA PHE A 336 -11.08 15.28 12.19
C PHE A 336 -9.64 15.46 12.70
N LEU A 337 -8.91 16.46 12.17
CA LEU A 337 -7.53 16.70 12.54
C LEU A 337 -7.45 17.33 13.94
N GLU A 338 -6.87 16.59 14.87
CA GLU A 338 -6.55 17.08 16.20
C GLU A 338 -5.10 17.53 16.27
N ILE A 339 -4.88 18.81 16.58
CA ILE A 339 -3.54 19.38 16.71
C ILE A 339 -3.03 19.15 18.12
N LYS A 340 -1.88 18.51 18.25
CA LYS A 340 -1.21 18.22 19.53
C LYS A 340 -0.12 19.24 19.86
N THR A 341 0.42 19.92 18.86
CA THR A 341 1.49 20.93 19.06
C THR A 341 0.97 22.16 19.80
N PRO A 342 1.56 22.50 20.95
CA PRO A 342 1.16 23.69 21.72
C PRO A 342 1.28 24.97 20.89
N LYS A 343 0.35 25.89 21.08
CA LYS A 343 0.35 27.23 20.44
C LYS A 343 0.13 27.23 18.91
N PHE A 344 -0.38 26.15 18.35
CA PHE A 344 -0.92 26.17 17.00
C PHE A 344 -2.43 25.90 17.05
N ASN A 345 -3.20 26.71 16.33
CA ASN A 345 -4.66 26.56 16.26
C ASN A 345 -5.07 26.49 14.79
N LEU A 346 -5.69 25.37 14.41
CA LEU A 346 -6.16 25.14 13.05
C LEU A 346 -7.21 26.20 12.62
N GLN A 347 -8.07 26.65 13.53
CA GLN A 347 -9.07 27.69 13.23
C GLN A 347 -8.43 29.02 12.83
N ASN A 348 -7.30 29.37 13.43
CA ASN A 348 -6.56 30.57 13.08
C ASN A 348 -5.79 30.43 11.77
N PHE A 349 -5.45 29.21 11.38
CA PHE A 349 -4.76 28.91 10.12
C PHE A 349 -5.72 28.74 8.94
N ALA A 350 -6.90 28.16 9.16
CA ALA A 350 -7.88 27.85 8.12
C ALA A 350 -8.17 29.00 7.13
N PRO A 351 -8.32 30.29 7.55
CA PRO A 351 -8.59 31.38 6.61
C PRO A 351 -7.49 31.64 5.56
N PHE A 352 -6.30 31.08 5.73
CA PHE A 352 -5.22 31.20 4.77
C PHE A 352 -5.25 30.11 3.68
N VAL A 353 -6.21 29.19 3.77
CA VAL A 353 -6.44 28.11 2.80
C VAL A 353 -7.82 28.28 2.20
N HIS A 354 -7.89 28.71 0.94
CA HIS A 354 -9.15 29.06 0.27
C HIS A 354 -9.12 28.71 -1.22
N SER A 355 -10.25 28.88 -1.94
CA SER A 355 -10.41 28.50 -3.35
C SER A 355 -9.34 29.05 -4.28
N GLU A 356 -8.82 30.23 -4.01
CA GLU A 356 -7.82 30.90 -4.83
C GLU A 356 -6.42 30.29 -4.76
N ASN A 357 -6.11 29.50 -3.70
CA ASN A 357 -4.76 28.96 -3.50
C ASN A 357 -4.69 27.45 -3.36
N ILE A 358 -5.76 26.78 -2.93
CA ILE A 358 -5.72 25.36 -2.61
C ILE A 358 -5.30 24.47 -3.80
N LEU A 359 -5.85 24.72 -4.99
CA LEU A 359 -5.49 23.94 -6.19
C LEU A 359 -4.02 24.08 -6.57
N ALA A 360 -3.44 25.28 -6.35
CA ALA A 360 -2.02 25.52 -6.59
C ALA A 360 -1.16 24.81 -5.53
N ILE A 361 -1.58 24.83 -4.24
CA ILE A 361 -0.90 24.13 -3.14
C ILE A 361 -0.92 22.62 -3.40
N GLU A 362 -2.08 22.07 -3.72
CA GLU A 362 -2.26 20.65 -4.02
C GLU A 362 -1.35 20.21 -5.20
N LYS A 363 -1.38 20.98 -6.29
CA LYS A 363 -0.54 20.70 -7.45
C LYS A 363 0.94 20.66 -7.08
N GLU A 364 1.46 21.65 -6.38
CA GLU A 364 2.88 21.72 -6.03
C GLU A 364 3.30 20.62 -5.06
N LEU A 365 2.43 20.21 -4.13
CA LEU A 365 2.68 19.07 -3.25
C LEU A 365 2.73 17.75 -4.03
N ASN A 366 1.82 17.55 -4.99
CA ASN A 366 1.81 16.37 -5.86
C ASN A 366 3.02 16.36 -6.80
N ASP A 367 3.42 17.51 -7.36
CA ASP A 367 4.62 17.64 -8.18
C ASP A 367 5.89 17.35 -7.36
N ALA A 368 5.96 17.81 -6.11
CA ALA A 368 7.06 17.50 -5.19
C ALA A 368 7.13 15.99 -4.92
N LEU A 369 6.00 15.35 -4.61
CA LEU A 369 5.89 13.91 -4.40
C LEU A 369 6.37 13.13 -5.64
N TYR A 370 5.90 13.51 -6.83
CA TYR A 370 6.31 12.93 -8.11
C TYR A 370 7.82 13.03 -8.36
N HIS A 371 8.42 14.19 -8.08
CA HIS A 371 9.85 14.39 -8.28
C HIS A 371 10.71 13.63 -7.26
N ILE A 372 10.28 13.56 -5.99
CA ILE A 372 10.96 12.78 -4.94
C ILE A 372 10.92 11.29 -5.28
N GLU A 373 9.79 10.79 -5.76
CA GLU A 373 9.64 9.40 -6.20
C GLU A 373 10.60 9.05 -7.35
N ARG A 374 10.89 10.01 -8.23
CA ARG A 374 11.83 9.87 -9.36
C ARG A 374 13.28 10.25 -9.05
N ASN A 375 13.68 10.14 -7.80
CA ASN A 375 15.05 10.43 -7.36
C ASN A 375 15.50 11.90 -7.49
N GLY A 376 14.56 12.84 -7.55
CA GLY A 376 14.89 14.26 -7.49
C GLY A 376 15.61 14.64 -6.19
N ASN A 377 16.35 15.73 -6.20
CA ASN A 377 17.01 16.23 -5.00
C ASN A 377 15.99 16.82 -4.02
N ALA A 378 15.69 16.08 -2.96
CA ALA A 378 14.64 16.43 -2.00
C ALA A 378 14.85 17.80 -1.36
N LYS A 379 16.11 18.20 -1.05
CA LYS A 379 16.40 19.52 -0.48
C LYS A 379 15.95 20.65 -1.44
N ILE A 380 16.27 20.52 -2.73
CA ILE A 380 15.91 21.53 -3.74
C ILE A 380 14.40 21.55 -3.93
N ILE A 381 13.76 20.38 -4.05
CA ILE A 381 12.31 20.25 -4.25
C ILE A 381 11.55 20.87 -3.07
N LEU A 382 11.91 20.52 -1.85
CA LEU A 382 11.26 21.04 -0.64
C LEU A 382 11.50 22.54 -0.44
N LEU A 383 12.68 23.06 -0.82
CA LEU A 383 12.96 24.48 -0.76
C LEU A 383 12.14 25.26 -1.79
N ASP A 384 12.06 24.78 -3.05
CA ASP A 384 11.22 25.37 -4.10
C ASP A 384 9.75 25.39 -3.69
N LEU A 385 9.25 24.26 -3.18
CA LEU A 385 7.90 24.14 -2.61
C LEU A 385 7.66 25.17 -1.51
N SER A 386 8.64 25.38 -0.62
CA SER A 386 8.55 26.36 0.48
C SER A 386 8.46 27.81 -0.04
N MET A 387 9.23 28.14 -1.05
CA MET A 387 9.19 29.46 -1.68
C MET A 387 7.85 29.72 -2.39
N LYS A 388 7.29 28.70 -3.05
CA LYS A 388 5.97 28.77 -3.67
C LYS A 388 4.86 28.90 -2.62
N LEU A 389 4.93 28.09 -1.55
CA LEU A 389 3.97 28.16 -0.44
C LEU A 389 3.93 29.53 0.22
N THR A 390 5.07 30.18 0.41
CA THR A 390 5.14 31.56 0.92
C THR A 390 4.27 32.51 0.09
N ARG A 391 4.24 32.33 -1.24
CA ARG A 391 3.40 33.16 -2.13
C ARG A 391 1.93 32.78 -2.01
N PHE A 392 1.60 31.50 -1.95
CA PHE A 392 0.22 31.01 -1.88
C PHE A 392 -0.48 31.41 -0.60
N LEU A 393 0.19 31.30 0.55
CA LEU A 393 -0.39 31.67 1.85
C LEU A 393 -0.69 33.17 1.98
N HIS A 394 -0.05 34.01 1.15
CA HIS A 394 -0.28 35.45 1.15
C HIS A 394 -1.18 35.93 0.00
N LYS A 395 -1.71 35.01 -0.81
CA LYS A 395 -2.71 35.31 -1.83
C LYS A 395 -4.01 35.66 -1.11
N LYS A 396 -4.60 36.82 -1.47
CA LYS A 396 -5.89 37.23 -0.89
C LYS A 396 -7.03 36.46 -1.57
N GLU A 397 -8.00 36.05 -0.77
CA GLU A 397 -9.26 35.56 -1.27
C GLU A 397 -9.99 36.69 -2.00
N LYS A 398 -10.49 36.44 -3.20
CA LYS A 398 -11.35 37.40 -3.89
C LYS A 398 -12.73 37.35 -3.22
N THR A 399 -13.11 38.42 -2.57
CA THR A 399 -14.47 38.62 -2.10
C THR A 399 -15.40 38.68 -3.33
N ILE A 400 -16.28 37.70 -3.46
CA ILE A 400 -17.34 37.67 -4.47
C ILE A 400 -18.44 38.63 -4.06
#